data_b0d4bd981ad887e93123dcc3ebe56873
#
_entry.id   b0d4bd981ad887e93123dcc3ebe56873
#
_cell.length_a   1.000
_cell.length_b   1.000
_cell.length_c   1.000
_cell.angle_alpha   90.00
_cell.angle_beta   90.00
_cell.angle_gamma   90.00
#
_symmetry.space_group_name_H-M   'P 1'
#
loop_
_entity.id
_entity.type
_entity.pdbx_description
1 polymer ?
#
loop_
_entity_poly.entity_id
_entity_poly.type
_entity_poly.pdbx_seq_one_letter_code
_entity_poly.pdbx_strand_id
1 'polypeptide(L)'
;MMSKEEIIKEYATHEGDTGSPEVQVALLTARINHLTEHLKVHKKDNHSRRGLFKMVGQRRGLLKYLEANDIERYRSLIERLGLRK
;
A
#
# COMPACT_ATOMS: atom_id res chain seq x y z
N MET A 1 3.43 9.93 10.45
CA MET A 1 3.11 8.68 9.73
C MET A 1 2.48 7.69 10.70
N MET A 2 1.46 6.99 10.26
CA MET A 2 0.82 5.97 11.08
C MET A 2 1.76 4.79 11.30
N SER A 3 1.73 4.21 12.48
CA SER A 3 2.48 2.99 12.75
C SER A 3 1.87 1.81 11.99
N LYS A 4 2.64 0.73 11.88
CA LYS A 4 2.16 -0.49 11.24
C LYS A 4 0.87 -1.00 11.90
N GLU A 5 0.83 -1.00 13.23
CA GLU A 5 -0.33 -1.46 13.98
C GLU A 5 -1.55 -0.58 13.75
N GLU A 6 -1.36 0.73 13.67
CA GLU A 6 -2.45 1.67 13.39
C GLU A 6 -3.03 1.43 11.98
N ILE A 7 -2.15 1.20 11.01
CA ILE A 7 -2.57 0.93 9.63
C ILE A 7 -3.37 -0.37 9.56
N ILE A 8 -2.87 -1.42 10.20
CA ILE A 8 -3.56 -2.71 10.23
C ILE A 8 -4.95 -2.55 10.84
N LYS A 9 -5.04 -1.84 11.96
CA LYS A 9 -6.30 -1.64 12.67
C LYS A 9 -7.31 -0.85 11.81
N GLU A 10 -6.85 0.20 11.14
CA GLU A 10 -7.73 1.05 10.34
C GLU A 10 -8.27 0.36 9.08
N TYR A 11 -7.46 -0.47 8.45
CA TYR A 11 -7.83 -1.10 7.18
C TYR A 11 -8.28 -2.55 7.31
N ALA A 12 -8.26 -3.10 8.52
CA ALA A 12 -8.72 -4.47 8.75
C ALA A 12 -10.18 -4.63 8.34
N THR A 13 -10.48 -5.75 7.69
CA THR A 13 -11.85 -6.08 7.26
C THR A 13 -12.63 -6.78 8.37
N HIS A 14 -11.93 -7.27 9.37
CA HIS A 14 -12.51 -7.90 10.55
C HIS A 14 -11.49 -7.86 11.69
N GLU A 15 -11.95 -8.14 12.88
CA GLU A 15 -11.06 -8.20 14.05
C GLU A 15 -9.99 -9.27 13.84
N GLY A 16 -8.73 -8.91 14.11
CA GLY A 16 -7.62 -9.83 13.94
C GLY A 16 -7.09 -9.91 12.51
N ASP A 17 -7.64 -9.14 11.57
CA ASP A 17 -7.16 -9.14 10.20
C ASP A 17 -5.81 -8.44 10.09
N THR A 18 -4.80 -9.19 9.67
CA THR A 18 -3.46 -8.65 9.43
C THR A 18 -2.98 -8.89 8.00
N GLY A 19 -3.75 -9.58 7.17
CA GLY A 19 -3.30 -10.01 5.87
C GLY A 19 -4.27 -9.85 4.71
N SER A 20 -5.39 -9.14 4.90
CA SER A 20 -6.31 -8.89 3.79
C SER A 20 -5.64 -8.00 2.73
N PRO A 21 -6.15 -8.03 1.46
CA PRO A 21 -5.62 -7.13 0.44
C PRO A 21 -5.64 -5.66 0.87
N GLU A 22 -6.68 -5.23 1.57
CA GLU A 22 -6.77 -3.85 2.06
C GLU A 22 -5.62 -3.51 3.01
N VAL A 23 -5.36 -4.37 3.97
CA VAL A 23 -4.26 -4.16 4.93
C VAL A 23 -2.92 -4.17 4.21
N GLN A 24 -2.71 -5.13 3.31
CA GLN A 24 -1.45 -5.22 2.57
C GLN A 24 -1.20 -3.99 1.70
N VAL A 25 -2.22 -3.52 0.97
CA VAL A 25 -2.11 -2.34 0.12
C VAL A 25 -1.83 -1.09 0.97
N ALA A 26 -2.50 -0.97 2.11
CA ALA A 26 -2.28 0.17 3.00
C ALA A 26 -0.84 0.19 3.54
N LEU A 27 -0.32 -0.96 3.95
CA LEU A 27 1.06 -1.07 4.44
C LEU A 27 2.07 -0.77 3.34
N LEU A 28 1.84 -1.29 2.13
CA LEU A 28 2.70 -1.00 0.99
C LEU A 28 2.69 0.49 0.66
N THR A 29 1.51 1.11 0.69
CA THR A 29 1.39 2.55 0.41
C THR A 29 2.20 3.39 1.39
N ALA A 30 2.15 3.04 2.68
CA ALA A 30 2.94 3.75 3.69
C ALA A 30 4.45 3.60 3.43
N ARG A 31 4.90 2.39 3.08
CA ARG A 31 6.31 2.14 2.76
C ARG A 31 6.74 2.85 1.48
N ILE A 32 5.88 2.84 0.46
CA ILE A 32 6.15 3.52 -0.80
C ILE A 32 6.33 5.02 -0.55
N ASN A 33 5.44 5.62 0.22
CA ASN A 33 5.52 7.04 0.55
C ASN A 33 6.80 7.36 1.32
N HIS A 34 7.17 6.50 2.27
CA HIS A 34 8.40 6.68 3.05
C HIS A 34 9.64 6.62 2.16
N LEU A 35 9.73 5.62 1.26
CA LEU A 35 10.85 5.51 0.35
C LEU A 35 10.89 6.63 -0.68
N THR A 36 9.72 7.09 -1.13
CA THR A 36 9.66 8.21 -2.07
C THR A 36 10.28 9.46 -1.44
N GLU A 37 9.96 9.74 -0.18
CA GLU A 37 10.57 10.87 0.53
C GLU A 37 12.08 10.66 0.73
N HIS A 38 12.49 9.43 1.08
CA HIS A 38 13.90 9.09 1.23
C HIS A 38 14.67 9.38 -0.06
N LEU A 39 14.12 9.00 -1.21
CA LEU A 39 14.78 9.17 -2.50
C LEU A 39 14.84 10.61 -2.97
N LYS A 40 14.02 11.50 -2.44
CA LYS A 40 14.13 12.94 -2.71
C LYS A 40 15.44 13.51 -2.16
N VAL A 41 15.91 12.96 -1.05
CA VAL A 41 17.15 13.37 -0.40
C VAL A 41 18.33 12.54 -0.90
N HIS A 42 18.16 11.23 -1.00
CA HIS A 42 19.20 10.28 -1.41
C HIS A 42 18.95 9.79 -2.83
N LYS A 43 19.12 10.69 -3.79
CA LYS A 43 18.76 10.45 -5.20
C LYS A 43 19.53 9.33 -5.88
N LYS A 44 20.72 9.00 -5.36
CA LYS A 44 21.59 7.98 -5.94
C LYS A 44 21.46 6.62 -5.25
N ASP A 45 20.51 6.47 -4.34
CA ASP A 45 20.29 5.21 -3.65
C ASP A 45 19.50 4.26 -4.56
N ASN A 46 20.21 3.57 -5.44
CA ASN A 46 19.61 2.67 -6.41
C ASN A 46 19.01 1.43 -5.78
N HIS A 47 19.53 1.02 -4.64
CA HIS A 47 19.01 -0.14 -3.91
C HIS A 47 17.59 0.15 -3.39
N SER A 48 17.40 1.31 -2.79
CA SER A 48 16.08 1.72 -2.30
C SER A 48 15.11 1.95 -3.46
N ARG A 49 15.60 2.49 -4.58
CA ARG A 49 14.75 2.70 -5.77
C ARG A 49 14.23 1.38 -6.32
N ARG A 50 15.07 0.36 -6.34
CA ARG A 50 14.65 -0.98 -6.78
C ARG A 50 13.59 -1.55 -5.85
N GLY A 51 13.78 -1.39 -4.54
CA GLY A 51 12.79 -1.80 -3.54
C GLY A 51 11.46 -1.08 -3.72
N LEU A 52 11.51 0.22 -4.03
CA LEU A 52 10.31 1.02 -4.29
C LEU A 52 9.54 0.46 -5.48
N PHE A 53 10.22 0.17 -6.60
CA PHE A 53 9.57 -0.38 -7.79
C PHE A 53 8.93 -1.74 -7.50
N LYS A 54 9.59 -2.58 -6.71
CA LYS A 54 9.03 -3.86 -6.30
C LYS A 54 7.72 -3.69 -5.53
N MET A 55 7.70 -2.76 -4.58
CA MET A 55 6.50 -2.50 -3.78
C MET A 55 5.37 -1.92 -4.61
N VAL A 56 5.68 -1.04 -5.56
CA VAL A 56 4.67 -0.51 -6.48
C VAL A 56 4.05 -1.63 -7.30
N GLY A 57 4.87 -2.57 -7.79
CA GLY A 57 4.39 -3.73 -8.54
C GLY A 57 3.51 -4.64 -7.70
N GLN A 58 3.91 -4.90 -6.46
CA GLN A 58 3.11 -5.72 -5.53
C GLN A 58 1.76 -5.07 -5.24
N ARG A 59 1.76 -3.76 -4.99
CA ARG A 59 0.52 -3.03 -4.73
C ARG A 59 -0.42 -3.09 -5.93
N ARG A 60 0.13 -2.91 -7.13
CA ARG A 60 -0.67 -2.99 -8.36
C ARG A 60 -1.32 -4.36 -8.51
N GLY A 61 -0.57 -5.42 -8.24
CA GLY A 61 -1.11 -6.78 -8.31
C GLY A 61 -2.24 -7.02 -7.31
N LEU A 62 -2.07 -6.54 -6.08
CA LEU A 62 -3.11 -6.68 -5.06
C LEU A 62 -4.35 -5.87 -5.42
N LEU A 63 -4.18 -4.66 -5.97
CA LEU A 63 -5.32 -3.84 -6.39
C LEU A 63 -6.05 -4.47 -7.56
N LYS A 64 -5.35 -5.05 -8.52
CA LYS A 64 -5.98 -5.78 -9.63
C LYS A 64 -6.79 -6.97 -9.14
N TYR A 65 -6.23 -7.71 -8.20
CA TYR A 65 -6.93 -8.85 -7.60
C TYR A 65 -8.22 -8.40 -6.92
N LEU A 66 -8.14 -7.35 -6.13
CA LEU A 66 -9.30 -6.81 -5.42
C LEU A 66 -10.36 -6.30 -6.37
N GLU A 67 -9.95 -5.57 -7.41
CA GLU A 67 -10.87 -5.06 -8.44
C GLU A 67 -11.62 -6.19 -9.13
N ALA A 68 -10.93 -7.27 -9.44
CA ALA A 68 -11.54 -8.42 -10.12
C ALA A 68 -12.50 -9.20 -9.22
N ASN A 69 -12.25 -9.22 -7.92
CA ASN A 69 -13.03 -10.04 -6.98
C ASN A 69 -14.10 -9.25 -6.23
N ASP A 70 -13.89 -7.95 -5.99
CA ASP A 70 -14.87 -7.14 -5.27
C ASP A 70 -14.64 -5.67 -5.60
N ILE A 71 -15.34 -5.19 -6.62
CA ILE A 71 -15.16 -3.84 -7.14
C ILE A 71 -15.49 -2.75 -6.10
N GLU A 72 -16.45 -3.00 -5.22
CA GLU A 72 -16.82 -2.01 -4.21
C GLU A 72 -15.71 -1.84 -3.16
N ARG A 73 -15.11 -2.94 -2.73
CA ARG A 73 -13.97 -2.89 -1.82
C ARG A 73 -12.78 -2.18 -2.47
N TYR A 74 -12.55 -2.45 -3.76
CA TYR A 74 -11.49 -1.79 -4.51
C TYR A 74 -11.70 -0.27 -4.55
N ARG A 75 -12.90 0.17 -4.93
CA ARG A 75 -13.23 1.59 -5.01
C ARG A 75 -13.09 2.30 -3.67
N SER A 76 -13.61 1.67 -2.62
CA SER A 76 -13.50 2.21 -1.27
C SER A 76 -12.05 2.37 -0.84
N LEU A 77 -11.23 1.37 -1.13
CA LEU A 77 -9.82 1.40 -0.74
C LEU A 77 -9.03 2.49 -1.46
N ILE A 78 -9.17 2.60 -2.79
CA ILE A 78 -8.41 3.61 -3.53
C ILE A 78 -8.85 5.03 -3.12
N GLU A 79 -10.12 5.21 -2.80
CA GLU A 79 -10.62 6.48 -2.31
C GLU A 79 -10.01 6.83 -0.97
N ARG A 80 -9.99 5.87 -0.03
CA ARG A 80 -9.44 6.07 1.32
C ARG A 80 -7.94 6.37 1.28
N LEU A 81 -7.21 5.77 0.34
CA LEU A 81 -5.77 5.95 0.21
C LEU A 81 -5.39 7.10 -0.72
N GLY A 82 -6.36 7.69 -1.40
CA GLY A 82 -6.10 8.77 -2.34
C GLY A 82 -5.37 8.31 -3.59
N LEU A 83 -5.54 7.05 -3.97
CA LEU A 83 -4.90 6.49 -5.16
C LEU A 83 -5.80 6.66 -6.38
N ARG A 84 -5.20 6.77 -7.55
CA ARG A 84 -5.97 6.87 -8.79
C ARG A 84 -6.33 5.50 -9.35
N LYS A 85 -5.52 4.51 -9.02
CA LYS A 85 -5.76 3.12 -9.43
C LYS A 85 -4.93 2.19 -8.61
#